data_38ffc2268a0ecc87212a83c1aca0f60a
#
_entry.id   38ffc2268a0ecc87212a83c1aca0f60a
#
_cell.length_a   1.000
_cell.length_b   1.000
_cell.length_c   1.000
_cell.angle_alpha   90.00
_cell.angle_beta   90.00
_cell.angle_gamma   90.00
#
_symmetry.space_group_name_H-M   'P 1'
#
loop_
_entity.id
_entity.type
_entity.pdbx_description
1 polymer ?
#
loop_
_entity_poly.entity_id
_entity_poly.type
_entity_poly.pdbx_seq_one_letter_code
_entity_poly.pdbx_strand_id
1 'polypeptide(L)'
;MLLSFSTILVNTLLFACPLLLLCTGGILNTRAGIVNFGFDGIMCTGAATYCIIVSQLKNNFGAGVAILAFFMTIIIGIVFGLIHSLATLLFRTNQFLVSMVINYFGYGLAVILPLTFTGEINYSLASIYIYQFSWIAILVTFLAIYIFAAILFLTKLGLYIRGIGENPTAVALNYIHVRRSQFYISLFSSSLACFSGALFVYVLPSTFIYSNNFAGIGFLAIALWMIAHSRFFLTSIICFIFSFLYQYINASQTFIVISNNIPSWLWGMFPYLIALVSLMIFRPNTELVKSWAQPYVKAGRKWQ
;
A
#
# COMPACT_ATOMS: atom_id res chain seq x y z
N MET A 1 -21.26 -25.65 0.64
CA MET A 1 -19.96 -26.07 1.20
C MET A 1 -19.54 -25.03 2.24
N LEU A 2 -19.60 -25.37 3.52
CA LEU A 2 -19.26 -24.44 4.61
C LEU A 2 -17.77 -24.07 4.47
N LEU A 3 -17.48 -22.82 4.11
CA LEU A 3 -16.12 -22.29 4.27
C LEU A 3 -15.75 -22.49 5.75
N SER A 4 -14.80 -23.34 6.00
CA SER A 4 -14.38 -23.59 7.37
C SER A 4 -13.79 -22.29 7.94
N PHE A 5 -13.97 -22.04 9.24
CA PHE A 5 -13.37 -20.88 9.92
C PHE A 5 -11.86 -20.76 9.62
N SER A 6 -11.20 -21.91 9.43
CA SER A 6 -9.79 -21.98 9.02
C SER A 6 -9.51 -21.32 7.66
N THR A 7 -10.38 -21.48 6.68
CA THR A 7 -10.19 -20.84 5.35
C THR A 7 -10.38 -19.33 5.42
N ILE A 8 -11.31 -18.83 6.25
CA ILE A 8 -11.48 -17.39 6.47
C ILE A 8 -10.22 -16.82 7.14
N LEU A 9 -9.65 -17.49 8.15
CA LEU A 9 -8.42 -17.04 8.80
C LEU A 9 -7.23 -17.02 7.84
N VAL A 10 -7.07 -18.05 7.02
CA VAL A 10 -6.01 -18.10 6.00
C VAL A 10 -6.15 -16.94 5.02
N ASN A 11 -7.34 -16.71 4.47
CA ASN A 11 -7.60 -15.61 3.54
C ASN A 11 -7.41 -14.23 4.22
N THR A 12 -7.73 -14.14 5.51
CA THR A 12 -7.46 -12.93 6.31
C THR A 12 -5.97 -12.62 6.37
N LEU A 13 -5.14 -13.61 6.66
CA LEU A 13 -3.68 -13.43 6.69
C LEU A 13 -3.13 -13.07 5.31
N LEU A 14 -3.61 -13.73 4.27
CA LEU A 14 -3.23 -13.46 2.88
C LEU A 14 -3.54 -12.01 2.49
N PHE A 15 -4.72 -11.50 2.84
CA PHE A 15 -5.10 -10.10 2.58
C PHE A 15 -4.34 -9.11 3.47
N ALA A 16 -4.08 -9.47 4.73
CA ALA A 16 -3.38 -8.61 5.68
C ALA A 16 -1.91 -8.36 5.29
N CYS A 17 -1.23 -9.32 4.64
CA CYS A 17 0.17 -9.19 4.25
C CYS A 17 0.42 -7.96 3.34
N PRO A 18 -0.19 -7.84 2.15
CA PRO A 18 0.02 -6.69 1.28
C PRO A 18 -0.52 -5.40 1.90
N LEU A 19 -1.64 -5.46 2.63
CA LEU A 19 -2.21 -4.30 3.30
C LEU A 19 -1.27 -3.74 4.38
N LEU A 20 -0.66 -4.59 5.19
CA LEU A 20 0.32 -4.18 6.19
C LEU A 20 1.57 -3.57 5.56
N LEU A 21 2.05 -4.14 4.45
CA LEU A 21 3.20 -3.63 3.73
C LEU A 21 2.91 -2.23 3.16
N LEU A 22 1.73 -2.03 2.59
CA LEU A 22 1.27 -0.73 2.10
C LEU A 22 1.19 0.31 3.23
N CYS A 23 0.60 -0.08 4.37
CA CYS A 23 0.53 0.77 5.55
C CYS A 23 1.93 1.13 6.09
N THR A 24 2.91 0.20 6.06
CA THR A 24 4.28 0.54 6.49
C THR A 24 4.90 1.63 5.65
N GLY A 25 4.72 1.57 4.32
CA GLY A 25 5.11 2.64 3.40
C GLY A 25 4.45 3.97 3.75
N GLY A 26 3.13 3.96 3.98
CA GLY A 26 2.38 5.17 4.37
C GLY A 26 2.82 5.77 5.70
N ILE A 27 3.06 4.93 6.71
CA ILE A 27 3.56 5.38 8.02
C ILE A 27 4.95 6.02 7.89
N LEU A 28 5.84 5.46 7.07
CA LEU A 28 7.18 6.03 6.85
C LEU A 28 7.09 7.45 6.28
N ASN A 29 6.27 7.68 5.26
CA ASN A 29 6.06 9.01 4.69
C ASN A 29 5.44 9.97 5.72
N THR A 30 4.35 9.56 6.37
CA THR A 30 3.65 10.39 7.35
C THR A 30 4.57 10.77 8.50
N ARG A 31 5.35 9.82 9.03
CA ARG A 31 6.31 10.07 10.12
C ARG A 31 7.49 10.94 9.72
N ALA A 32 7.82 11.01 8.43
CA ALA A 32 8.82 11.93 7.88
C ALA A 32 8.26 13.31 7.53
N GLY A 33 6.97 13.57 7.79
CA GLY A 33 6.30 14.82 7.45
C GLY A 33 5.91 14.95 5.98
N ILE A 34 5.95 13.85 5.21
CA ILE A 34 5.60 13.82 3.79
C ILE A 34 4.16 13.31 3.65
N VAL A 35 3.37 14.01 2.82
CA VAL A 35 2.04 13.57 2.44
C VAL A 35 2.10 12.91 1.07
N ASN A 36 1.66 11.67 0.98
CA ASN A 36 1.47 10.98 -0.28
C ASN A 36 0.19 10.15 -0.23
N PHE A 37 -0.85 10.61 -0.91
CA PHE A 37 -2.11 9.87 -1.09
C PHE A 37 -2.17 9.12 -2.43
N GLY A 38 -1.08 9.10 -3.19
CA GLY A 38 -0.96 8.37 -4.45
C GLY A 38 -0.74 6.86 -4.29
N PHE A 39 -0.78 6.34 -3.06
CA PHE A 39 -0.48 4.94 -2.77
C PHE A 39 -1.40 3.95 -3.49
N ASP A 40 -2.67 4.30 -3.70
CA ASP A 40 -3.62 3.42 -4.36
C ASP A 40 -3.27 3.23 -5.85
N GLY A 41 -2.99 4.32 -6.57
CA GLY A 41 -2.53 4.26 -7.96
C GLY A 41 -1.18 3.56 -8.12
N ILE A 42 -0.24 3.80 -7.19
CA ILE A 42 1.07 3.14 -7.18
C ILE A 42 0.90 1.63 -6.96
N MET A 43 0.04 1.23 -6.04
CA MET A 43 -0.29 -0.16 -5.77
C MET A 43 -0.93 -0.84 -6.99
N CYS A 44 -1.91 -0.19 -7.63
CA CYS A 44 -2.55 -0.69 -8.86
C CYS A 44 -1.54 -0.89 -10.00
N THR A 45 -0.63 0.07 -10.19
CA THR A 45 0.45 -0.06 -11.19
C THR A 45 1.37 -1.23 -10.88
N GLY A 46 1.72 -1.44 -9.61
CA GLY A 46 2.53 -2.57 -9.17
C GLY A 46 1.86 -3.92 -9.47
N ALA A 47 0.57 -4.02 -9.17
CA ALA A 47 -0.23 -5.20 -9.48
C ALA A 47 -0.28 -5.50 -10.98
N ALA A 48 -0.57 -4.48 -11.81
CA ALA A 48 -0.59 -4.59 -13.27
C ALA A 48 0.78 -5.03 -13.83
N THR A 49 1.86 -4.41 -13.36
CA THR A 49 3.22 -4.75 -13.78
C THR A 49 3.58 -6.20 -13.46
N TYR A 50 3.26 -6.64 -12.25
CA TYR A 50 3.48 -8.03 -11.86
C TYR A 50 2.75 -9.00 -12.80
N CYS A 51 1.46 -8.74 -13.06
CA CYS A 51 0.66 -9.55 -13.97
C CYS A 51 1.27 -9.66 -15.36
N ILE A 52 1.69 -8.52 -15.95
CA ILE A 52 2.25 -8.48 -17.29
C ILE A 52 3.55 -9.28 -17.36
N ILE A 53 4.47 -9.07 -16.44
CA ILE A 53 5.77 -9.74 -16.44
C ILE A 53 5.60 -11.25 -16.32
N VAL A 54 4.74 -11.68 -15.40
CA VAL A 54 4.45 -13.10 -15.21
C VAL A 54 3.80 -13.69 -16.46
N SER A 55 2.86 -12.99 -17.09
CA SER A 55 2.18 -13.48 -18.29
C SER A 55 3.11 -13.64 -19.49
N GLN A 56 3.97 -12.65 -19.73
CA GLN A 56 4.82 -12.60 -20.92
C GLN A 56 6.08 -13.47 -20.79
N LEU A 57 6.65 -13.59 -19.60
CA LEU A 57 7.95 -14.24 -19.40
C LEU A 57 7.88 -15.64 -18.77
N LYS A 58 6.69 -16.12 -18.40
CA LYS A 58 6.51 -17.44 -17.78
C LYS A 58 7.16 -18.58 -18.56
N ASN A 59 6.97 -18.59 -19.88
CA ASN A 59 7.47 -19.67 -20.74
C ASN A 59 9.02 -19.72 -20.81
N ASN A 60 9.68 -18.57 -20.55
CA ASN A 60 11.14 -18.46 -20.68
C ASN A 60 11.87 -18.71 -19.34
N PHE A 61 11.29 -18.33 -18.21
CA PHE A 61 11.98 -18.33 -16.91
C PHE A 61 11.32 -19.23 -15.83
N GLY A 62 10.23 -19.90 -16.15
CA GLY A 62 9.54 -20.79 -15.20
C GLY A 62 9.19 -20.10 -13.87
N ALA A 63 9.53 -20.73 -12.73
CA ALA A 63 9.24 -20.20 -11.40
C ALA A 63 10.04 -18.92 -11.04
N GLY A 64 11.17 -18.68 -11.70
CA GLY A 64 12.01 -17.50 -11.46
C GLY A 64 11.37 -16.18 -11.90
N VAL A 65 10.34 -16.23 -12.76
CA VAL A 65 9.60 -15.05 -13.25
C VAL A 65 9.01 -14.22 -12.11
N ALA A 66 8.52 -14.86 -11.06
CA ALA A 66 7.94 -14.15 -9.91
C ALA A 66 8.96 -13.24 -9.23
N ILE A 67 10.20 -13.71 -9.05
CA ILE A 67 11.27 -12.92 -8.44
C ILE A 67 11.62 -11.72 -9.32
N LEU A 68 11.73 -11.93 -10.64
CA LEU A 68 11.99 -10.85 -11.59
C LEU A 68 10.84 -9.83 -11.60
N ALA A 69 9.59 -10.30 -11.56
CA ALA A 69 8.42 -9.44 -11.50
C ALA A 69 8.41 -8.57 -10.23
N PHE A 70 8.71 -9.15 -9.07
CA PHE A 70 8.84 -8.40 -7.81
C PHE A 70 9.96 -7.36 -7.87
N PHE A 71 11.10 -7.70 -8.45
CA PHE A 71 12.20 -6.75 -8.61
C PHE A 71 11.81 -5.56 -9.51
N MET A 72 11.14 -5.83 -10.62
CA MET A 72 10.66 -4.78 -11.53
C MET A 72 9.60 -3.87 -10.88
N THR A 73 8.71 -4.41 -10.05
CA THR A 73 7.75 -3.56 -9.32
C THR A 73 8.43 -2.64 -8.33
N ILE A 74 9.51 -3.06 -7.67
CA ILE A 74 10.31 -2.19 -6.80
C ILE A 74 10.89 -1.02 -7.61
N ILE A 75 11.46 -1.28 -8.79
CA ILE A 75 12.02 -0.24 -9.68
C ILE A 75 10.94 0.77 -10.07
N ILE A 76 9.76 0.31 -10.47
CA ILE A 76 8.65 1.19 -10.83
C ILE A 76 8.19 2.02 -9.63
N GLY A 77 8.12 1.42 -8.45
CA GLY A 77 7.82 2.14 -7.21
C GLY A 77 8.84 3.23 -6.90
N ILE A 78 10.14 2.98 -7.15
CA ILE A 78 11.20 4.00 -7.03
C ILE A 78 10.96 5.14 -8.03
N VAL A 79 10.56 4.86 -9.26
CA VAL A 79 10.24 5.89 -10.27
C VAL A 79 9.07 6.77 -9.81
N PHE A 80 8.00 6.19 -9.27
CA PHE A 80 6.91 6.97 -8.68
C PHE A 80 7.37 7.83 -7.49
N GLY A 81 8.22 7.26 -6.62
CA GLY A 81 8.83 7.99 -5.52
C GLY A 81 9.72 9.14 -6.00
N LEU A 82 10.46 8.96 -7.09
CA LEU A 82 11.25 10.02 -7.74
C LEU A 82 10.35 11.15 -8.23
N ILE A 83 9.29 10.84 -8.98
CA ILE A 83 8.34 11.83 -9.50
C ILE A 83 7.75 12.63 -8.33
N HIS A 84 7.25 11.94 -7.29
CA HIS A 84 6.69 12.59 -6.11
C HIS A 84 7.69 13.49 -5.40
N SER A 85 8.91 12.98 -5.15
CA SER A 85 9.95 13.72 -4.41
C SER A 85 10.47 14.91 -5.19
N LEU A 86 10.66 14.80 -6.49
CA LEU A 86 11.08 15.90 -7.34
C LEU A 86 10.02 17.01 -7.33
N ALA A 87 8.76 16.66 -7.53
CA ALA A 87 7.67 17.63 -7.52
C ALA A 87 7.52 18.32 -6.15
N THR A 88 7.55 17.58 -5.06
CA THR A 88 7.22 18.10 -3.73
C THR A 88 8.41 18.72 -3.00
N LEU A 89 9.60 18.10 -3.07
CA LEU A 89 10.78 18.56 -2.32
C LEU A 89 11.67 19.48 -3.14
N LEU A 90 11.79 19.28 -4.46
CA LEU A 90 12.61 20.13 -5.31
C LEU A 90 11.82 21.35 -5.80
N PHE A 91 10.68 21.10 -6.47
CA PHE A 91 9.82 22.15 -7.01
C PHE A 91 8.88 22.77 -5.96
N ARG A 92 8.82 22.20 -4.76
CA ARG A 92 8.01 22.71 -3.63
C ARG A 92 6.52 22.87 -3.96
N THR A 93 5.99 22.00 -4.81
CA THR A 93 4.57 21.98 -5.15
C THR A 93 3.74 21.43 -3.99
N ASN A 94 2.43 21.68 -4.03
CA ASN A 94 1.52 21.15 -3.03
C ASN A 94 1.51 19.62 -3.05
N GLN A 95 1.87 19.01 -1.91
CA GLN A 95 2.02 17.57 -1.78
C GLN A 95 0.70 16.81 -2.03
N PHE A 96 -0.43 17.40 -1.60
CA PHE A 96 -1.76 16.80 -1.84
C PHE A 96 -2.10 16.74 -3.32
N LEU A 97 -1.89 17.82 -4.05
CA LEU A 97 -2.17 17.89 -5.48
C LEU A 97 -1.28 16.91 -6.26
N VAL A 98 0.01 16.90 -5.97
CA VAL A 98 0.95 15.96 -6.61
C VAL A 98 0.55 14.51 -6.34
N SER A 99 0.16 14.19 -5.11
CA SER A 99 -0.27 12.84 -4.73
C SER A 99 -1.51 12.40 -5.49
N MET A 100 -2.50 13.30 -5.67
CA MET A 100 -3.69 13.00 -6.44
C MET A 100 -3.38 12.79 -7.93
N VAL A 101 -2.51 13.61 -8.52
CA VAL A 101 -2.06 13.43 -9.90
C VAL A 101 -1.35 12.08 -10.08
N ILE A 102 -0.46 11.72 -9.16
CA ILE A 102 0.23 10.42 -9.16
C ILE A 102 -0.78 9.27 -9.06
N ASN A 103 -1.81 9.43 -8.25
CA ASN A 103 -2.84 8.41 -8.09
C ASN A 103 -3.58 8.14 -9.41
N TYR A 104 -4.08 9.20 -10.05
CA TYR A 104 -4.75 9.07 -11.35
C TYR A 104 -3.82 8.60 -12.47
N PHE A 105 -2.57 9.06 -12.46
CA PHE A 105 -1.55 8.58 -13.39
C PHE A 105 -1.29 7.08 -13.21
N GLY A 106 -1.20 6.61 -11.97
CA GLY A 106 -1.07 5.20 -11.63
C GLY A 106 -2.26 4.37 -12.11
N TYR A 107 -3.49 4.87 -11.95
CA TYR A 107 -4.67 4.20 -12.49
C TYR A 107 -4.65 4.11 -14.01
N GLY A 108 -4.26 5.18 -14.70
CA GLY A 108 -4.10 5.17 -16.15
C GLY A 108 -3.10 4.12 -16.61
N LEU A 109 -1.95 4.04 -15.95
CA LEU A 109 -0.95 3.02 -16.24
C LEU A 109 -1.44 1.60 -15.93
N ALA A 110 -2.18 1.40 -14.85
CA ALA A 110 -2.72 0.09 -14.48
C ALA A 110 -3.75 -0.44 -15.50
N VAL A 111 -4.36 0.43 -16.30
CA VAL A 111 -5.27 0.06 -17.39
C VAL A 111 -4.52 -0.08 -18.73
N ILE A 112 -3.68 0.91 -19.06
CA ILE A 112 -3.00 0.95 -20.37
C ILE A 112 -1.96 -0.16 -20.51
N LEU A 113 -1.18 -0.43 -19.45
CA LEU A 113 -0.13 -1.44 -19.53
C LEU A 113 -0.67 -2.85 -19.82
N PRO A 114 -1.67 -3.41 -19.11
CA PRO A 114 -2.23 -4.70 -19.47
C PRO A 114 -2.81 -4.69 -20.89
N LEU A 115 -3.55 -3.64 -21.25
CA LEU A 115 -4.15 -3.53 -22.58
C LEU A 115 -3.11 -3.60 -23.72
N THR A 116 -1.96 -2.93 -23.56
CA THR A 116 -0.90 -2.91 -24.59
C THR A 116 -0.14 -4.21 -24.69
N PHE A 117 0.08 -4.93 -23.59
CA PHE A 117 0.89 -6.14 -23.58
C PHE A 117 0.09 -7.44 -23.69
N THR A 118 -1.14 -7.46 -23.25
CA THR A 118 -1.99 -8.67 -23.24
C THR A 118 -3.24 -8.56 -24.10
N GLY A 119 -3.58 -7.35 -24.56
CA GLY A 119 -4.81 -7.07 -25.32
C GLY A 119 -6.07 -7.01 -24.46
N GLU A 120 -5.97 -7.25 -23.15
CA GLU A 120 -7.11 -7.28 -22.23
C GLU A 120 -6.86 -6.34 -21.05
N ILE A 121 -7.92 -5.62 -20.62
CA ILE A 121 -7.87 -4.75 -19.44
C ILE A 121 -7.88 -5.60 -18.16
N ASN A 122 -8.66 -6.68 -18.17
CA ASN A 122 -8.82 -7.59 -17.05
C ASN A 122 -8.04 -8.87 -17.33
N TYR A 123 -6.95 -9.08 -16.63
CA TYR A 123 -6.09 -10.22 -16.86
C TYR A 123 -6.21 -11.25 -15.73
N SER A 124 -6.54 -12.50 -16.09
CA SER A 124 -6.59 -13.59 -15.12
C SER A 124 -5.26 -14.34 -15.06
N LEU A 125 -4.60 -14.30 -13.92
CA LEU A 125 -3.46 -15.16 -13.61
C LEU A 125 -3.88 -16.57 -13.17
N ALA A 126 -5.19 -16.82 -13.04
CA ALA A 126 -5.71 -18.10 -12.52
C ALA A 126 -5.23 -19.32 -13.31
N SER A 127 -4.92 -19.16 -14.60
CA SER A 127 -4.35 -20.22 -15.45
C SER A 127 -2.84 -20.43 -15.24
N ILE A 128 -2.17 -19.53 -14.51
CA ILE A 128 -0.71 -19.48 -14.55
C ILE A 128 -0.05 -20.07 -13.30
N TYR A 129 -0.48 -19.75 -12.12
CA TYR A 129 0.06 -20.30 -10.88
C TYR A 129 -0.92 -20.19 -9.72
N ILE A 130 -1.60 -21.26 -9.39
CA ILE A 130 -2.11 -21.46 -8.04
C ILE A 130 -1.01 -22.21 -7.28
N TYR A 131 -0.02 -21.50 -6.74
CA TYR A 131 0.71 -22.06 -5.62
C TYR A 131 -0.30 -22.17 -4.49
N GLN A 132 -0.68 -23.39 -4.15
CA GLN A 132 -1.36 -23.65 -2.89
C GLN A 132 -0.34 -23.33 -1.79
N PHE A 133 -0.39 -22.08 -1.30
CA PHE A 133 0.43 -21.71 -0.16
C PHE A 133 0.04 -22.61 1.01
N SER A 134 0.99 -23.39 1.47
CA SER A 134 0.87 -23.99 2.79
C SER A 134 0.56 -22.87 3.79
N TRP A 135 -0.42 -23.06 4.69
CA TRP A 135 -0.74 -22.11 5.75
C TRP A 135 0.50 -21.67 6.55
N ILE A 136 1.51 -22.53 6.65
CA ILE A 136 2.81 -22.24 7.25
C ILE A 136 3.56 -21.17 6.45
N ALA A 137 3.59 -21.26 5.12
CA ALA A 137 4.25 -20.27 4.27
C ALA A 137 3.58 -18.89 4.39
N ILE A 138 2.26 -18.85 4.54
CA ILE A 138 1.50 -17.62 4.76
C ILE A 138 1.86 -16.97 6.08
N LEU A 139 1.90 -17.75 7.17
CA LEU A 139 2.33 -17.27 8.49
C LEU A 139 3.75 -16.74 8.47
N VAL A 140 4.67 -17.46 7.83
CA VAL A 140 6.08 -17.05 7.70
C VAL A 140 6.18 -15.72 6.93
N THR A 141 5.43 -15.57 5.83
CA THR A 141 5.43 -14.33 5.04
C THR A 141 4.89 -13.15 5.86
N PHE A 142 3.77 -13.35 6.55
CA PHE A 142 3.21 -12.32 7.43
C PHE A 142 4.20 -11.92 8.53
N LEU A 143 4.79 -12.91 9.19
CA LEU A 143 5.77 -12.69 10.26
C LEU A 143 7.01 -11.96 9.73
N ALA A 144 7.51 -12.33 8.54
CA ALA A 144 8.65 -11.68 7.91
C ALA A 144 8.37 -10.20 7.61
N ILE A 145 7.19 -9.88 7.06
CA ILE A 145 6.77 -8.49 6.82
C ILE A 145 6.65 -7.73 8.15
N TYR A 146 6.06 -8.36 9.16
CA TYR A 146 5.90 -7.74 10.48
C TYR A 146 7.25 -7.46 11.15
N ILE A 147 8.18 -8.42 11.15
CA ILE A 147 9.53 -8.27 11.71
C ILE A 147 10.31 -7.18 10.96
N PHE A 148 10.26 -7.21 9.61
CA PHE A 148 10.90 -6.19 8.77
C PHE A 148 10.43 -4.78 9.14
N ALA A 149 9.12 -4.58 9.22
CA ALA A 149 8.53 -3.31 9.59
C ALA A 149 8.85 -2.92 11.04
N ALA A 150 8.81 -3.88 11.98
CA ALA A 150 9.20 -3.64 13.37
C ALA A 150 10.65 -3.18 13.49
N ILE A 151 11.57 -3.81 12.76
CA ILE A 151 12.99 -3.40 12.72
C ILE A 151 13.09 -1.96 12.22
N LEU A 152 12.41 -1.60 11.14
CA LEU A 152 12.44 -0.22 10.61
C LEU A 152 12.00 0.81 11.65
N PHE A 153 10.98 0.52 12.45
CA PHE A 153 10.42 1.50 13.40
C PHE A 153 11.09 1.47 14.78
N LEU A 154 11.67 0.36 15.20
CA LEU A 154 12.33 0.23 16.52
C LEU A 154 13.80 0.62 16.51
N THR A 155 14.44 0.69 15.34
CA THR A 155 15.84 1.04 15.22
C THR A 155 16.08 2.56 15.25
N LYS A 156 17.36 2.94 15.25
CA LYS A 156 17.79 4.34 15.12
C LYS A 156 17.22 5.03 13.89
N LEU A 157 17.01 4.28 12.78
CA LEU A 157 16.37 4.79 11.56
C LEU A 157 14.95 5.29 11.85
N GLY A 158 14.14 4.50 12.56
CA GLY A 158 12.79 4.91 12.96
C GLY A 158 12.77 6.13 13.89
N LEU A 159 13.78 6.28 14.74
CA LEU A 159 13.93 7.48 15.57
C LEU A 159 14.25 8.71 14.72
N TYR A 160 15.16 8.61 13.74
CA TYR A 160 15.47 9.69 12.82
C TYR A 160 14.27 10.11 11.97
N ILE A 161 13.53 9.14 11.44
CA ILE A 161 12.32 9.40 10.65
C ILE A 161 11.30 10.19 11.46
N ARG A 162 11.04 9.79 12.72
CA ARG A 162 10.14 10.50 13.63
C ARG A 162 10.64 11.89 13.97
N GLY A 163 11.95 12.04 14.22
CA GLY A 163 12.57 13.33 14.49
C GLY A 163 12.42 14.32 13.34
N ILE A 164 12.58 13.85 12.08
CA ILE A 164 12.38 14.68 10.88
C ILE A 164 10.95 15.22 10.81
N GLY A 165 9.96 14.42 11.15
CA GLY A 165 8.58 14.87 11.12
C GLY A 165 8.21 15.80 12.28
N GLU A 166 8.68 15.53 13.50
CA GLU A 166 8.33 16.34 14.68
C GLU A 166 9.06 17.68 14.70
N ASN A 167 10.37 17.69 14.44
CA ASN A 167 11.19 18.90 14.44
C ASN A 167 12.35 18.80 13.45
N PRO A 168 12.11 19.09 12.16
CA PRO A 168 13.14 19.01 11.13
C PRO A 168 14.32 19.95 11.36
N THR A 169 14.11 21.10 12.05
CA THR A 169 15.17 22.04 12.36
C THR A 169 16.12 21.49 13.42
N ALA A 170 15.61 20.85 14.47
CA ALA A 170 16.44 20.20 15.49
C ALA A 170 17.26 19.04 14.89
N VAL A 171 16.67 18.27 13.98
CA VAL A 171 17.38 17.19 13.27
C VAL A 171 18.49 17.75 12.37
N ALA A 172 18.24 18.87 11.70
CA ALA A 172 19.22 19.55 10.85
C ALA A 172 20.44 20.07 11.65
N LEU A 173 20.26 20.47 12.90
CA LEU A 173 21.38 20.88 13.79
C LEU A 173 22.32 19.72 14.10
N ASN A 174 21.86 18.48 14.06
CA ASN A 174 22.68 17.28 14.20
C ASN A 174 23.33 16.81 12.88
N TYR A 175 23.61 17.73 11.96
CA TYR A 175 24.25 17.50 10.65
C TYR A 175 23.50 16.55 9.72
N ILE A 176 22.23 16.25 9.98
CA ILE A 176 21.39 15.38 9.14
C ILE A 176 20.76 16.23 8.02
N HIS A 177 20.91 15.77 6.79
CA HIS A 177 20.33 16.41 5.62
C HIS A 177 18.85 16.06 5.47
N VAL A 178 17.96 16.79 6.15
CA VAL A 178 16.51 16.55 6.20
C VAL A 178 15.90 16.29 4.81
N ARG A 179 16.14 17.17 3.83
CA ARG A 179 15.61 16.99 2.46
C ARG A 179 16.08 15.70 1.78
N ARG A 180 17.36 15.35 1.93
CA ARG A 180 17.89 14.11 1.36
C ARG A 180 17.23 12.90 2.03
N SER A 181 17.07 12.95 3.34
CA SER A 181 16.40 11.89 4.09
C SER A 181 14.93 11.75 3.66
N GLN A 182 14.20 12.84 3.55
CA GLN A 182 12.82 12.84 3.04
C GLN A 182 12.73 12.28 1.61
N PHE A 183 13.68 12.64 0.74
CA PHE A 183 13.76 12.11 -0.61
C PHE A 183 13.90 10.57 -0.61
N TYR A 184 14.86 10.02 0.12
CA TYR A 184 15.05 8.56 0.18
C TYR A 184 13.89 7.83 0.85
N ILE A 185 13.28 8.43 1.88
CA ILE A 185 12.08 7.88 2.53
C ILE A 185 10.93 7.79 1.55
N SER A 186 10.70 8.82 0.74
CA SER A 186 9.64 8.82 -0.26
C SER A 186 9.87 7.78 -1.36
N LEU A 187 11.11 7.59 -1.83
CA LEU A 187 11.49 6.53 -2.77
C LEU A 187 11.17 5.16 -2.21
N PHE A 188 11.65 4.90 -0.99
CA PHE A 188 11.48 3.61 -0.33
C PHE A 188 10.00 3.32 -0.02
N SER A 189 9.28 4.31 0.44
CA SER A 189 7.85 4.20 0.74
C SER A 189 7.01 3.87 -0.52
N SER A 190 7.28 4.55 -1.64
CA SER A 190 6.60 4.29 -2.91
C SER A 190 6.98 2.92 -3.50
N SER A 191 8.22 2.47 -3.28
CA SER A 191 8.63 1.12 -3.68
C SER A 191 7.89 0.04 -2.89
N LEU A 192 7.67 0.23 -1.59
CA LEU A 192 6.86 -0.67 -0.77
C LEU A 192 5.40 -0.69 -1.22
N ALA A 193 4.85 0.47 -1.61
CA ALA A 193 3.48 0.54 -2.12
C ALA A 193 3.31 -0.24 -3.44
N CYS A 194 4.24 -0.08 -4.37
CA CYS A 194 4.22 -0.80 -5.64
C CYS A 194 4.43 -2.32 -5.43
N PHE A 195 5.36 -2.69 -4.58
CA PHE A 195 5.61 -4.09 -4.20
C PHE A 195 4.40 -4.71 -3.48
N SER A 196 3.68 -3.95 -2.67
CA SER A 196 2.43 -4.39 -2.04
C SER A 196 1.38 -4.78 -3.07
N GLY A 197 1.26 -4.03 -4.18
CA GLY A 197 0.36 -4.37 -5.28
C GLY A 197 0.72 -5.70 -5.95
N ALA A 198 2.00 -5.92 -6.21
CA ALA A 198 2.51 -7.19 -6.74
C ALA A 198 2.24 -8.36 -5.78
N LEU A 199 2.51 -8.15 -4.49
CA LEU A 199 2.26 -9.14 -3.45
C LEU A 199 0.77 -9.48 -3.33
N PHE A 200 -0.11 -8.48 -3.50
CA PHE A 200 -1.55 -8.68 -3.47
C PHE A 200 -2.01 -9.65 -4.56
N VAL A 201 -1.55 -9.47 -5.79
CA VAL A 201 -1.85 -10.37 -6.91
C VAL A 201 -1.23 -11.75 -6.71
N TYR A 202 -0.01 -11.80 -6.17
CA TYR A 202 0.68 -13.06 -5.93
C TYR A 202 0.01 -13.92 -4.86
N VAL A 203 -0.49 -13.31 -3.79
CA VAL A 203 -1.05 -13.99 -2.62
C VAL A 203 -2.52 -14.33 -2.79
N LEU A 204 -3.27 -13.46 -3.46
CA LEU A 204 -4.68 -13.69 -3.78
C LEU A 204 -4.79 -14.06 -5.26
N PRO A 205 -4.82 -15.34 -5.62
CA PRO A 205 -4.86 -15.81 -7.00
C PRO A 205 -6.23 -15.58 -7.63
N SER A 206 -6.66 -14.35 -7.64
CA SER A 206 -7.84 -13.90 -8.33
C SER A 206 -7.42 -13.12 -9.57
N THR A 207 -8.30 -13.09 -10.55
CA THR A 207 -8.19 -12.22 -11.71
C THR A 207 -7.80 -10.82 -11.28
N PHE A 208 -6.73 -10.26 -11.86
CA PHE A 208 -6.52 -8.82 -11.79
C PHE A 208 -7.65 -8.15 -12.56
N ILE A 209 -8.66 -7.72 -11.85
CA ILE A 209 -9.75 -6.90 -12.38
C ILE A 209 -9.58 -5.53 -11.75
N TYR A 210 -9.03 -4.59 -12.53
CA TYR A 210 -8.77 -3.22 -12.08
C TYR A 210 -9.99 -2.60 -11.39
N SER A 211 -11.17 -2.72 -11.98
CA SER A 211 -12.39 -2.10 -11.49
C SER A 211 -13.02 -2.77 -10.26
N ASN A 212 -12.78 -4.07 -10.05
CA ASN A 212 -13.51 -4.82 -9.01
C ASN A 212 -12.67 -5.14 -7.78
N ASN A 213 -11.34 -5.32 -7.92
CA ASN A 213 -10.55 -5.91 -6.86
C ASN A 213 -9.47 -4.99 -6.29
N PHE A 214 -9.08 -3.93 -7.01
CA PHE A 214 -7.92 -3.14 -6.62
C PHE A 214 -8.20 -1.68 -6.32
N ALA A 215 -9.10 -1.04 -7.07
CA ALA A 215 -9.39 0.37 -6.88
C ALA A 215 -9.97 0.63 -5.47
N GLY A 216 -9.28 1.46 -4.69
CA GLY A 216 -9.72 1.86 -3.37
C GLY A 216 -9.04 1.14 -2.20
N ILE A 217 -8.33 0.01 -2.40
CA ILE A 217 -7.62 -0.68 -1.30
C ILE A 217 -6.53 0.20 -0.71
N GLY A 218 -5.84 0.98 -1.53
CA GLY A 218 -4.86 1.94 -1.05
C GLY A 218 -5.47 3.04 -0.19
N PHE A 219 -6.67 3.52 -0.53
CA PHE A 219 -7.40 4.46 0.33
C PHE A 219 -7.85 3.83 1.63
N LEU A 220 -8.26 2.56 1.61
CA LEU A 220 -8.53 1.81 2.83
C LEU A 220 -7.28 1.77 3.71
N ALA A 221 -6.12 1.44 3.16
CA ALA A 221 -4.86 1.45 3.89
C ALA A 221 -4.54 2.82 4.50
N ILE A 222 -4.75 3.93 3.74
CA ILE A 222 -4.60 5.29 4.25
C ILE A 222 -5.47 5.51 5.49
N ALA A 223 -6.74 5.13 5.43
CA ALA A 223 -7.65 5.23 6.57
C ALA A 223 -7.11 4.46 7.78
N LEU A 224 -6.60 3.23 7.59
CA LEU A 224 -6.14 2.38 8.68
C LEU A 224 -4.94 2.96 9.42
N TRP A 225 -3.89 3.43 8.72
CA TRP A 225 -2.76 4.03 9.42
C TRP A 225 -3.09 5.41 10.01
N MET A 226 -4.06 6.14 9.45
CA MET A 226 -4.55 7.40 10.05
C MET A 226 -5.31 7.13 11.35
N ILE A 227 -6.22 6.15 11.39
CA ILE A 227 -6.92 5.71 12.61
C ILE A 227 -5.91 5.30 13.69
N ALA A 228 -4.84 4.63 13.30
CA ALA A 228 -3.76 4.20 14.19
C ALA A 228 -2.79 5.33 14.59
N HIS A 229 -3.05 6.58 14.21
CA HIS A 229 -2.14 7.72 14.46
C HIS A 229 -0.71 7.45 13.97
N SER A 230 -0.58 6.74 12.86
CA SER A 230 0.71 6.30 12.29
C SER A 230 1.61 5.54 13.27
N ARG A 231 1.02 4.82 14.25
CA ARG A 231 1.73 3.92 15.18
C ARG A 231 1.77 2.52 14.59
N PHE A 232 2.96 2.02 14.27
CA PHE A 232 3.12 0.74 13.57
C PHE A 232 2.35 -0.43 14.24
N PHE A 233 2.56 -0.66 15.53
CA PHE A 233 1.91 -1.78 16.25
C PHE A 233 0.39 -1.67 16.25
N LEU A 234 -0.15 -0.48 16.44
CA LEU A 234 -1.59 -0.26 16.41
C LEU A 234 -2.14 -0.45 14.99
N THR A 235 -1.41 0.03 13.98
CA THR A 235 -1.77 -0.17 12.56
C THR A 235 -1.82 -1.66 12.22
N SER A 236 -0.87 -2.47 12.67
CA SER A 236 -0.85 -3.91 12.37
C SER A 236 -2.07 -4.64 12.95
N ILE A 237 -2.48 -4.29 14.17
CA ILE A 237 -3.70 -4.85 14.79
C ILE A 237 -4.93 -4.42 14.00
N ILE A 238 -5.05 -3.14 13.67
CA ILE A 238 -6.18 -2.61 12.90
C ILE A 238 -6.22 -3.23 11.50
N CYS A 239 -5.08 -3.36 10.81
CA CYS A 239 -5.00 -4.05 9.52
C CYS A 239 -5.51 -5.49 9.60
N PHE A 240 -5.15 -6.23 10.65
CA PHE A 240 -5.62 -7.60 10.82
C PHE A 240 -7.13 -7.65 11.05
N ILE A 241 -7.67 -6.80 11.91
CA ILE A 241 -9.11 -6.71 12.18
C ILE A 241 -9.89 -6.36 10.90
N PHE A 242 -9.44 -5.37 10.15
CA PHE A 242 -10.10 -4.97 8.90
C PHE A 242 -9.97 -6.04 7.81
N SER A 243 -8.84 -6.72 7.73
CA SER A 243 -8.67 -7.85 6.82
C SER A 243 -9.64 -9.00 7.16
N PHE A 244 -9.82 -9.26 8.45
CA PHE A 244 -10.79 -10.26 8.90
C PHE A 244 -12.22 -9.86 8.55
N LEU A 245 -12.62 -8.63 8.84
CA LEU A 245 -13.94 -8.11 8.49
C LEU A 245 -14.19 -8.15 6.98
N TYR A 246 -13.20 -7.74 6.18
CA TYR A 246 -13.30 -7.77 4.73
C TYR A 246 -13.52 -9.19 4.19
N GLN A 247 -12.73 -10.15 4.66
CA GLN A 247 -12.86 -11.56 4.24
C GLN A 247 -14.14 -12.21 4.78
N TYR A 248 -14.57 -11.85 5.98
CA TYR A 248 -15.83 -12.34 6.54
C TYR A 248 -17.04 -11.85 5.73
N ILE A 249 -17.05 -10.56 5.36
CA ILE A 249 -18.11 -9.99 4.52
C ILE A 249 -18.13 -10.66 3.15
N ASN A 250 -16.96 -10.85 2.50
CA ASN A 250 -16.88 -11.53 1.22
C ASN A 250 -17.33 -13.00 1.31
N ALA A 251 -16.97 -13.70 2.37
CA ALA A 251 -17.43 -15.07 2.61
C ALA A 251 -18.95 -15.13 2.86
N SER A 252 -19.50 -14.17 3.58
CA SER A 252 -20.93 -14.13 3.91
C SER A 252 -21.81 -13.88 2.67
N GLN A 253 -21.31 -13.18 1.66
CA GLN A 253 -22.02 -13.02 0.37
C GLN A 253 -22.38 -14.37 -0.30
N THR A 254 -21.54 -15.38 -0.10
CA THR A 254 -21.75 -16.72 -0.66
C THR A 254 -22.70 -17.59 0.17
N PHE A 255 -22.95 -17.23 1.44
CA PHE A 255 -23.69 -18.07 2.40
C PHE A 255 -25.07 -17.56 2.77
N ILE A 256 -25.29 -16.24 2.73
CA ILE A 256 -26.54 -15.68 3.21
C ILE A 256 -27.52 -15.62 2.05
N VAL A 257 -28.58 -16.43 2.14
CA VAL A 257 -29.75 -16.43 1.25
C VAL A 257 -30.42 -15.04 1.12
N ILE A 258 -30.07 -14.11 2.01
CA ILE A 258 -30.39 -12.66 1.91
C ILE A 258 -29.81 -12.03 0.65
N SER A 259 -28.80 -12.66 0.03
CA SER A 259 -28.14 -12.16 -1.18
C SER A 259 -29.06 -12.04 -2.39
N ASN A 260 -30.16 -12.74 -2.43
CA ASN A 260 -31.10 -12.68 -3.56
C ASN A 260 -31.81 -11.32 -3.70
N ASN A 261 -31.82 -10.50 -2.63
CA ASN A 261 -32.47 -9.18 -2.63
C ASN A 261 -31.48 -8.01 -2.57
N ILE A 262 -30.19 -8.25 -2.28
CA ILE A 262 -29.19 -7.19 -2.16
C ILE A 262 -28.09 -7.42 -3.22
N PRO A 263 -27.86 -6.46 -4.12
CA PRO A 263 -26.82 -6.57 -5.14
C PRO A 263 -25.42 -6.75 -4.51
N SER A 264 -24.60 -7.61 -5.10
CA SER A 264 -23.25 -7.93 -4.59
C SER A 264 -22.32 -6.71 -4.43
N TRP A 265 -22.49 -5.67 -5.25
CA TRP A 265 -21.71 -4.44 -5.17
C TRP A 265 -21.98 -3.64 -3.89
N LEU A 266 -23.17 -3.74 -3.29
CA LEU A 266 -23.45 -3.10 -2.00
C LEU A 266 -22.63 -3.68 -0.86
N TRP A 267 -22.36 -4.99 -0.89
CA TRP A 267 -21.51 -5.62 0.13
C TRP A 267 -20.08 -5.11 0.08
N GLY A 268 -19.55 -4.83 -1.10
CA GLY A 268 -18.23 -4.24 -1.27
C GLY A 268 -18.06 -2.85 -0.63
N MET A 269 -19.14 -2.13 -0.35
CA MET A 269 -19.12 -0.81 0.31
C MET A 269 -18.87 -0.91 1.83
N PHE A 270 -19.27 -2.00 2.48
CA PHE A 270 -19.25 -2.11 3.94
C PHE A 270 -17.86 -1.88 4.57
N PRO A 271 -16.75 -2.46 4.08
CA PRO A 271 -15.42 -2.21 4.65
C PRO A 271 -15.05 -0.72 4.63
N TYR A 272 -15.38 -0.02 3.55
CA TYR A 272 -15.10 1.42 3.41
C TYR A 272 -15.98 2.27 4.32
N LEU A 273 -17.25 1.91 4.47
CA LEU A 273 -18.15 2.56 5.43
C LEU A 273 -17.66 2.38 6.87
N ILE A 274 -17.23 1.17 7.23
CA ILE A 274 -16.66 0.90 8.56
C ILE A 274 -15.40 1.74 8.77
N ALA A 275 -14.52 1.85 7.78
CA ALA A 275 -13.33 2.69 7.85
C ALA A 275 -13.70 4.18 8.04
N LEU A 276 -14.69 4.68 7.29
CA LEU A 276 -15.16 6.05 7.41
C LEU A 276 -15.76 6.35 8.78
N VAL A 277 -16.64 5.47 9.28
CA VAL A 277 -17.23 5.60 10.63
C VAL A 277 -16.13 5.53 11.71
N SER A 278 -15.15 4.65 11.55
CA SER A 278 -14.01 4.56 12.46
C SER A 278 -13.18 5.85 12.49
N LEU A 279 -12.94 6.48 11.33
CA LEU A 279 -12.26 7.78 11.25
C LEU A 279 -13.05 8.89 11.95
N MET A 280 -14.38 8.86 11.87
CA MET A 280 -15.24 9.83 12.57
C MET A 280 -15.19 9.64 14.10
N ILE A 281 -15.18 8.39 14.59
CA ILE A 281 -15.16 8.07 16.01
C ILE A 281 -13.79 8.38 16.62
N PHE A 282 -12.72 7.88 16.01
CA PHE A 282 -11.38 7.98 16.56
C PHE A 282 -10.69 9.33 16.34
N ARG A 283 -11.30 10.22 15.54
CA ARG A 283 -10.84 11.60 15.28
C ARG A 283 -9.31 11.68 15.25
N PRO A 284 -8.64 11.22 14.17
CA PRO A 284 -7.20 11.35 14.09
C PRO A 284 -6.85 12.82 14.30
N ASN A 285 -5.93 13.11 15.24
CA ASN A 285 -5.44 14.47 15.40
C ASN A 285 -5.00 14.98 14.04
N THR A 286 -5.53 16.11 13.63
CA THR A 286 -5.24 16.72 12.32
C THR A 286 -3.74 16.99 12.15
N GLU A 287 -3.01 17.10 13.25
CA GLU A 287 -1.55 17.17 13.29
C GLU A 287 -0.98 15.78 13.65
N LEU A 288 -0.98 14.85 12.68
CA LEU A 288 -0.31 13.56 12.83
C LEU A 288 1.17 13.73 13.17
N VAL A 289 1.78 14.80 12.62
CA VAL A 289 3.17 15.20 12.84
C VAL A 289 3.27 16.71 12.64
N LYS A 290 4.02 17.43 13.46
CA LYS A 290 4.07 18.90 13.44
C LYS A 290 4.50 19.51 12.10
N SER A 291 5.40 18.86 11.35
CA SER A 291 5.85 19.31 10.03
C SER A 291 5.08 18.69 8.87
N TRP A 292 3.90 18.08 9.13
CA TRP A 292 3.13 17.39 8.12
C TRP A 292 2.71 18.33 6.98
N ALA A 293 2.94 17.89 5.75
CA ALA A 293 2.69 18.65 4.52
C ALA A 293 3.47 19.98 4.37
N GLN A 294 4.39 20.30 5.28
CA GLN A 294 5.16 21.51 5.22
C GLN A 294 6.55 21.25 4.60
N PRO A 295 6.93 21.93 3.51
CA PRO A 295 8.26 21.78 2.94
C PRO A 295 9.31 22.35 3.90
N TYR A 296 10.34 21.56 4.22
CA TYR A 296 11.43 22.03 5.07
C TYR A 296 12.21 23.16 4.41
N VAL A 297 12.30 24.30 5.08
CA VAL A 297 13.11 25.46 4.70
C VAL A 297 14.26 25.62 5.69
N LYS A 298 15.51 25.56 5.20
CA LYS A 298 16.68 25.79 6.04
C LYS A 298 16.63 27.20 6.62
N ALA A 299 16.80 27.35 7.95
CA ALA A 299 16.85 28.63 8.62
C ALA A 299 17.84 29.57 7.92
N GLY A 300 17.45 30.82 7.61
CA GLY A 300 18.26 31.80 6.91
C GLY A 300 17.92 32.02 5.42
N ARG A 301 17.08 31.20 4.78
CA ARG A 301 16.54 31.50 3.44
C ARG A 301 15.09 31.97 3.58
N LYS A 302 14.88 33.28 3.51
CA LYS A 302 13.54 33.85 3.32
C LYS A 302 12.96 33.39 2.00
N TRP A 303 11.67 33.10 1.99
CA TRP A 303 10.91 32.86 0.76
C TRP A 303 10.98 34.11 -0.13
N GLN A 304 11.49 33.99 -1.30
CA GLN A 304 11.22 34.87 -2.43
C GLN A 304 10.19 34.23 -3.32
#